data_4d8971a471e523bf93567f9abcb66a13
#
_entry.id   4d8971a471e523bf93567f9abcb66a13
#
_cell.length_a   1.000
_cell.length_b   1.000
_cell.length_c   1.000
_cell.angle_alpha   90.00
_cell.angle_beta   90.00
_cell.angle_gamma   90.00
#
_symmetry.space_group_name_H-M   'P 1'
#
loop_
_entity.id
_entity.type
_entity.pdbx_description
1 polymer ?
#
loop_
_entity_poly.entity_id
_entity_poly.type
_entity_poly.pdbx_seq_one_letter_code
_entity_poly.pdbx_strand_id
1 'polypeptide(L)' 'MKQEIRPIKSDISGIYRHYKGGMYRVICLAHHSETLEDMVVYEPLDGNTGFWVRPASMWNETVVVDGIPRPRFEKVE' A
#
# COMPACT_ATOMS: atom_id res chain seq x y z
N MET A 1 -20.70 5.63 -20.98
CA MET A 1 -20.00 4.34 -20.96
C MET A 1 -19.96 3.80 -19.55
N LYS A 2 -20.25 2.54 -19.41
CA LYS A 2 -20.28 1.90 -18.11
C LYS A 2 -18.90 1.37 -17.76
N GLN A 3 -18.37 1.77 -16.61
CA GLN A 3 -17.13 1.23 -16.12
C GLN A 3 -17.38 -0.01 -15.28
N GLU A 4 -16.50 -0.97 -15.43
CA GLU A 4 -16.62 -2.21 -14.72
C GLU A 4 -15.68 -2.19 -13.51
N ILE A 5 -16.26 -2.35 -12.33
CA ILE A 5 -15.49 -2.37 -11.08
C ILE A 5 -15.26 -3.82 -10.70
N ARG A 6 -14.00 -4.22 -10.68
CA ARG A 6 -13.62 -5.57 -10.31
C ARG A 6 -13.56 -5.71 -8.80
N PRO A 7 -14.05 -6.82 -8.23
CA PRO A 7 -13.89 -7.04 -6.80
C PRO A 7 -12.42 -7.18 -6.45
N ILE A 8 -12.08 -6.74 -5.25
CA ILE A 8 -10.73 -6.89 -4.71
C ILE A 8 -10.62 -8.28 -4.12
N LYS A 9 -9.72 -9.10 -4.68
CA LYS A 9 -9.59 -10.50 -4.26
C LYS A 9 -8.44 -10.75 -3.30
N SER A 10 -7.46 -9.86 -3.28
CA SER A 10 -6.27 -10.06 -2.48
C SER A 10 -6.42 -9.39 -1.12
N ASP A 11 -6.12 -10.13 -0.08
CA ASP A 11 -6.04 -9.58 1.27
C ASP A 11 -4.59 -9.24 1.55
N ILE A 12 -4.27 -7.96 1.54
CA ILE A 12 -2.93 -7.48 1.82
C ILE A 12 -2.83 -6.85 3.20
N SER A 13 -3.88 -6.97 4.02
CA SER A 13 -3.85 -6.39 5.36
C SER A 13 -2.68 -6.96 6.18
N GLY A 14 -2.18 -6.17 7.10
CA GLY A 14 -1.06 -6.59 7.94
C GLY A 14 -0.12 -5.45 8.24
N ILE A 15 1.02 -5.79 8.83
CA ILE A 15 2.04 -4.83 9.21
C ILE A 15 3.16 -4.86 8.18
N TYR A 16 3.54 -3.68 7.72
CA TYR A 16 4.58 -3.51 6.71
C TYR A 16 5.65 -2.57 7.22
N ARG A 17 6.87 -2.81 6.79
CA ARG A 17 8.01 -1.93 7.07
C ARG A 17 8.43 -1.25 5.78
N HIS A 18 8.51 0.07 5.83
CA HIS A 18 9.07 0.85 4.73
C HIS A 18 10.60 0.67 4.73
N TYR A 19 11.21 0.70 3.54
CA TYR A 19 12.65 0.48 3.43
C TYR A 19 13.48 1.48 4.24
N LYS A 20 12.91 2.62 4.60
CA LYS A 20 13.57 3.61 5.46
C LYS A 20 13.28 3.39 6.94
N GLY A 21 12.57 2.33 7.29
CA GLY A 21 12.35 1.94 8.68
C GLY A 21 10.99 2.20 9.27
N GLY A 22 10.17 3.03 8.63
CA GLY A 22 8.83 3.32 9.16
C GLY A 22 7.93 2.08 9.12
N MET A 23 7.08 1.96 10.14
CA MET A 23 6.15 0.83 10.26
C MET A 23 4.74 1.31 10.00
N TYR A 24 3.98 0.50 9.26
CA TYR A 24 2.63 0.86 8.84
C TYR A 24 1.71 -0.34 8.94
N ARG A 25 0.44 -0.06 9.24
CA ARG A 25 -0.61 -1.07 9.19
C ARG A 25 -1.42 -0.85 7.92
N VAL A 26 -1.49 -1.87 7.09
CA VAL A 26 -2.36 -1.85 5.91
C VAL A 26 -3.73 -2.36 6.33
N ILE A 27 -4.75 -1.56 6.04
CA ILE A 27 -6.13 -1.86 6.42
C ILE A 27 -6.80 -2.68 5.32
N CYS A 28 -6.74 -2.19 4.09
CA CYS A 28 -7.41 -2.85 2.96
C CYS A 28 -6.95 -2.25 1.65
N LEU A 29 -7.37 -2.88 0.57
CA LEU A 29 -7.34 -2.26 -0.75
C LEU A 29 -8.67 -1.56 -0.98
N ALA A 30 -8.63 -0.49 -1.74
CA ALA A 30 -9.81 0.28 -2.10
C ALA A 30 -9.69 0.65 -3.57
N HIS A 31 -10.75 1.20 -4.14
CA HIS A 31 -10.72 1.74 -5.49
C HIS A 31 -10.69 3.26 -5.44
N HIS A 32 -9.88 3.85 -6.30
CA HIS A 32 -9.96 5.29 -6.51
C HIS A 32 -11.29 5.58 -7.19
N SER A 33 -12.06 6.52 -6.63
CA SER A 33 -13.44 6.73 -7.11
C SER A 33 -13.52 7.24 -8.54
N GLU A 34 -12.48 7.89 -9.03
CA GLU A 34 -12.49 8.44 -10.39
C GLU A 34 -11.77 7.55 -11.39
N THR A 35 -10.62 7.01 -11.03
CA THR A 35 -9.80 6.24 -11.96
C THR A 35 -10.04 4.74 -11.85
N LEU A 36 -10.63 4.30 -10.74
CA LEU A 36 -10.84 2.89 -10.40
C LEU A 36 -9.55 2.11 -10.18
N GLU A 37 -8.41 2.80 -10.07
CA GLU A 37 -7.18 2.10 -9.77
C GLU A 37 -7.20 1.60 -8.32
N ASP A 38 -6.44 0.54 -8.08
CA ASP A 38 -6.33 -0.02 -6.74
C ASP A 38 -5.49 0.88 -5.85
N MET A 39 -6.01 1.15 -4.66
CA MET A 39 -5.36 2.00 -3.66
C MET A 39 -5.12 1.19 -2.40
N VAL A 40 -3.97 1.39 -1.78
CA VAL A 40 -3.69 0.82 -0.47
C VAL A 40 -4.10 1.82 0.60
N VAL A 41 -4.94 1.39 1.53
CA VAL A 41 -5.35 2.20 2.69
C VAL A 41 -4.51 1.75 3.87
N TYR A 42 -3.81 2.68 4.49
CA TYR A 42 -2.85 2.34 5.54
C TYR A 42 -2.75 3.46 6.57
N GLU A 43 -2.10 3.15 7.70
CA GLU A 43 -1.82 4.14 8.73
C GLU A 43 -0.45 3.87 9.35
N PRO A 44 0.26 4.92 9.82
CA PRO A 44 1.48 4.71 10.60
C PRO A 44 1.15 4.05 11.93
N LEU A 45 2.00 3.13 12.40
CA LEU A 45 1.77 2.48 13.69
C LEU A 45 1.97 3.41 14.87
N ASP A 46 2.87 4.37 14.73
CA ASP A 46 3.25 5.26 15.83
C ASP A 46 2.63 6.64 15.71
N GLY A 47 1.73 6.84 14.77
CA GLY A 47 1.17 8.17 14.51
C GLY A 47 -0.32 8.24 14.72
N ASN A 48 -0.78 9.46 14.90
CA ASN A 48 -2.20 9.77 15.00
C ASN A 48 -2.64 10.66 13.84
N THR A 49 -2.07 10.41 12.67
CA THR A 49 -2.34 11.24 11.51
C THR A 49 -3.52 10.74 10.67
N GLY A 50 -4.14 9.63 11.10
CA GLY A 50 -5.29 9.07 10.39
C GLY A 50 -4.87 8.12 9.28
N PHE A 51 -5.83 7.83 8.41
CA PHE A 51 -5.62 6.91 7.30
C PHE A 51 -5.11 7.64 6.08
N TRP A 52 -4.25 6.95 5.34
CA TRP A 52 -3.65 7.45 4.12
C TRP A 52 -3.93 6.47 3.00
N VAL A 53 -3.86 6.95 1.78
CA VAL A 53 -3.98 6.08 0.60
C VAL A 53 -2.79 6.31 -0.33
N ARG A 54 -2.41 5.26 -1.03
CA ARG A 54 -1.35 5.29 -2.02
C ARG A 54 -1.71 4.32 -3.13
N PRO A 55 -1.46 4.66 -4.39
CA PRO A 55 -1.70 3.70 -5.47
C PRO A 55 -0.97 2.39 -5.21
N ALA A 56 -1.66 1.28 -5.44
CA ALA A 56 -1.07 -0.04 -5.21
C ALA A 56 0.18 -0.26 -6.04
N SER A 57 0.22 0.31 -7.25
CA SER A 57 1.40 0.22 -8.10
C SER A 57 2.63 0.85 -7.45
N MET A 58 2.43 1.95 -6.72
CA MET A 58 3.53 2.60 -6.02
C MET A 58 3.89 1.88 -4.72
N TRP A 59 2.91 1.21 -4.10
CA TRP A 59 3.17 0.42 -2.90
C TRP A 59 4.09 -0.75 -3.20
N ASN A 60 3.90 -1.36 -4.37
CA ASN A 60 4.65 -2.56 -4.76
C ASN A 60 5.95 -2.27 -5.50
N GLU A 61 6.39 -1.02 -5.53
CA GLU A 61 7.62 -0.66 -6.22
C GLU A 61 8.85 -1.26 -5.55
N THR A 62 9.83 -1.58 -6.40
CA THR A 62 11.16 -1.95 -5.94
C THR A 62 12.03 -0.71 -5.89
N VAL A 63 12.76 -0.54 -4.80
CA VAL A 63 13.75 0.53 -4.66
C VAL A 63 15.13 -0.10 -4.61
N VAL A 64 16.15 0.68 -4.97
CA VAL A 64 17.53 0.22 -4.91
C VAL A 64 18.23 0.96 -3.78
N VAL A 65 18.75 0.21 -2.81
CA VAL A 65 19.45 0.74 -1.65
C VAL A 65 20.84 0.15 -1.61
N ASP A 66 21.86 0.99 -1.71
CA ASP A 66 23.26 0.53 -1.75
C ASP A 66 23.50 -0.54 -2.83
N GLY A 67 22.87 -0.34 -4.00
CA GLY A 67 23.00 -1.26 -5.11
C GLY A 67 22.17 -2.52 -4.99
N ILE A 68 21.39 -2.69 -3.92
CA ILE A 68 20.60 -3.89 -3.67
C ILE A 68 19.12 -3.58 -3.86
N PRO A 69 18.41 -4.32 -4.75
CA PRO A 69 16.97 -4.13 -4.90
C PRO A 69 16.23 -4.57 -3.65
N ARG A 70 15.27 -3.77 -3.23
CA ARG A 70 14.42 -4.07 -2.08
C ARG A 70 13.00 -3.62 -2.37
N PRO A 71 11.99 -4.30 -1.80
CA PRO A 71 10.63 -3.77 -1.88
C PRO A 71 10.54 -2.47 -1.10
N ARG A 72 9.79 -1.51 -1.62
CA ARG A 72 9.56 -0.25 -0.90
C ARG A 72 8.88 -0.52 0.45
N PHE A 73 7.93 -1.44 0.48
CA PHE A 73 7.25 -1.89 1.69
C PHE A 73 7.33 -3.40 1.76
N GLU A 74 7.71 -3.91 2.90
CA GLU A 74 7.86 -5.34 3.12
C GLU A 74 6.92 -5.79 4.23
N LYS A 75 6.09 -6.79 3.94
CA LYS A 75 5.17 -7.33 4.94
C LYS A 75 5.95 -8.07 6.00
N VAL A 76 5.74 -7.72 7.27
CA VAL A 76 6.44 -8.34 8.40
C VAL A 76 5.52 -9.10 9.33
N GLU A 77 4.20 -8.86 9.23
CA GLU A 77 3.22 -9.62 10.01
C GLU A 77 1.91 -9.77 9.27
#